data_79a514a63f029e9e2d5999e5a5a526a4
#
_entry.id   79a514a63f029e9e2d5999e5a5a526a4
#
_cell.length_a   1.000
_cell.length_b   1.000
_cell.length_c   1.000
_cell.angle_alpha   90.00
_cell.angle_beta   90.00
_cell.angle_gamma   90.00
#
_symmetry.space_group_name_H-M   'P 1'
#
loop_
_entity.id
_entity.type
_entity.pdbx_description
1 polymer ?
#
loop_
_entity_poly.entity_id
_entity_poly.type
_entity_poly.pdbx_seq_one_letter_code
_entity_poly.pdbx_strand_id
1 'polypeptide(L)'
;MLNRYPLWKSLLIVFALALGGLYALPNLYPDDLAVQVSGASSATPIDEFVLTQADEALAAAGLVSKAAELSDNSVLVRFADSDTQLRGKAVIADALGDDYVAALNLAPTTPDWLTNMGAGPMKLGLDLRGGVHFLLEVDMVQAVAQRLDVYVSEIKSILRTEKLRYRSVIHQDDGSLRIKFTSAEVRDQARSELKSSYSEFLMNAEEDGEGYYLNITLNESSVREIEDYAVNQNLTTLRNRVNELGVAEPLVQRQGRNRIVVQLPGIQDTAAAKRVLGATANLEFRLEAKAGNSSFSTETYNFRTTPARTAVLEKDIIITGNSVSNAQSNFDENGMPQVNIDLDAQGGKLMNRVTRNAVKRRMAVIFVEHKSRQKVQEVDGELVSVRQPYVEKSIISLATIQTALGNSFRITGLDGAGEASELALLLRAGSLAAPIYFVEERTVGPSLGQQNIDLGVTSVQIGLALVVIFMLVFYSVFGIIANLALAFNLMLVLAVMSLLGATLTLPGIAGIVLTVGMAVDANVLIFSRIKEELRNGLPAQSAIHAGYERAFTTIFDANITTLLVAVILYGVGTGPVKGFAVTLSIGIITSMFTAIMVSRAMVNGVYGGRRLHDIKIWPLWGTDNKSADQ
;
A
#
# COMPACT_ATOMS: atom_id res chain seq x y z
N MET A 1 -54.49 6.35 12.30
CA MET A 1 -53.41 5.57 12.92
C MET A 1 -52.09 6.25 12.58
N LEU A 2 -51.57 7.06 13.50
CA LEU A 2 -50.38 7.92 13.33
C LEU A 2 -49.06 7.16 13.17
N ASN A 3 -48.96 5.92 13.61
CA ASN A 3 -47.70 5.13 13.64
C ASN A 3 -47.72 3.92 12.71
N ARG A 4 -48.34 4.01 11.52
CA ARG A 4 -48.16 3.00 10.48
C ARG A 4 -46.85 3.25 9.70
N TYR A 5 -45.94 2.33 9.80
CA TYR A 5 -44.70 2.38 9.04
C TYR A 5 -44.95 1.93 7.58
N PRO A 6 -44.60 2.72 6.55
CA PRO A 6 -44.82 2.33 5.16
C PRO A 6 -44.07 1.01 4.85
N LEU A 7 -44.70 0.11 4.08
CA LEU A 7 -44.12 -1.20 3.73
C LEU A 7 -42.73 -1.09 3.10
N TRP A 8 -42.50 -0.08 2.27
CA TRP A 8 -41.20 0.11 1.63
C TRP A 8 -40.07 0.39 2.64
N LYS A 9 -40.32 1.11 3.74
CA LYS A 9 -39.34 1.34 4.80
C LYS A 9 -39.05 0.07 5.57
N SER A 10 -40.07 -0.75 5.83
CA SER A 10 -39.88 -2.05 6.47
C SER A 10 -39.06 -3.00 5.59
N LEU A 11 -39.36 -3.04 4.29
CA LEU A 11 -38.59 -3.84 3.32
C LEU A 11 -37.14 -3.37 3.22
N LEU A 12 -36.89 -2.06 3.20
CA LEU A 12 -35.55 -1.48 3.18
C LEU A 12 -34.76 -1.87 4.44
N ILE A 13 -35.39 -1.83 5.63
CA ILE A 13 -34.74 -2.25 6.88
C ILE A 13 -34.38 -3.74 6.83
N VAL A 14 -35.34 -4.59 6.44
CA VAL A 14 -35.10 -6.05 6.34
C VAL A 14 -33.99 -6.34 5.33
N PHE A 15 -34.01 -5.69 4.18
CA PHE A 15 -32.96 -5.82 3.18
C PHE A 15 -31.59 -5.37 3.70
N ALA A 16 -31.52 -4.20 4.35
CA ALA A 16 -30.28 -3.70 4.92
C ALA A 16 -29.73 -4.62 6.03
N LEU A 17 -30.60 -5.18 6.87
CA LEU A 17 -30.21 -6.13 7.92
C LEU A 17 -29.79 -7.49 7.34
N ALA A 18 -30.47 -7.98 6.30
CA ALA A 18 -30.08 -9.21 5.63
C ALA A 18 -28.72 -9.07 4.93
N LEU A 19 -28.53 -7.98 4.18
CA LEU A 19 -27.25 -7.67 3.55
C LEU A 19 -26.16 -7.46 4.60
N GLY A 20 -26.48 -6.73 5.67
CA GLY A 20 -25.58 -6.51 6.80
C GLY A 20 -25.16 -7.81 7.47
N GLY A 21 -26.10 -8.73 7.70
CA GLY A 21 -25.80 -10.07 8.23
C GLY A 21 -24.86 -10.85 7.30
N LEU A 22 -25.14 -10.85 5.99
CA LEU A 22 -24.34 -11.55 5.00
C LEU A 22 -22.88 -11.08 4.98
N TYR A 23 -22.65 -9.76 4.93
CA TYR A 23 -21.30 -9.19 4.88
C TYR A 23 -20.62 -9.09 6.25
N ALA A 24 -21.33 -9.22 7.37
CA ALA A 24 -20.74 -9.31 8.69
C ALA A 24 -20.29 -10.74 9.03
N LEU A 25 -20.95 -11.77 8.47
CA LEU A 25 -20.68 -13.19 8.72
C LEU A 25 -19.22 -13.61 8.51
N PRO A 26 -18.48 -13.18 7.46
CA PRO A 26 -17.09 -13.55 7.27
C PRO A 26 -16.18 -13.22 8.45
N ASN A 27 -16.50 -12.19 9.24
CA ASN A 27 -15.71 -11.81 10.43
C ASN A 27 -15.82 -12.80 11.60
N LEU A 28 -16.71 -13.77 11.53
CA LEU A 28 -16.78 -14.89 12.47
C LEU A 28 -15.80 -16.02 12.11
N TYR A 29 -15.17 -15.94 10.95
CA TYR A 29 -14.20 -16.89 10.43
C TYR A 29 -12.83 -16.22 10.34
N PRO A 30 -12.07 -16.10 11.46
CA PRO A 30 -10.75 -15.49 11.45
C PRO A 30 -9.80 -16.36 10.64
N ASP A 31 -8.91 -15.70 9.85
CA ASP A 31 -7.88 -16.39 9.10
C ASP A 31 -6.97 -17.20 10.03
N ASP A 32 -6.59 -18.40 9.62
CA ASP A 32 -5.59 -19.20 10.29
C ASP A 32 -4.18 -18.70 9.98
N LEU A 33 -3.31 -18.74 10.98
CA LEU A 33 -1.88 -18.51 10.78
C LEU A 33 -1.30 -19.62 9.89
N ALA A 34 -0.62 -19.29 8.81
CA ALA A 34 -0.13 -20.27 7.86
C ALA A 34 1.30 -19.98 7.38
N VAL A 35 1.98 -21.03 6.95
CA VAL A 35 3.20 -20.93 6.16
C VAL A 35 2.86 -21.34 4.73
N GLN A 36 3.11 -20.44 3.80
CA GLN A 36 2.96 -20.70 2.37
C GLN A 36 4.31 -21.08 1.80
N VAL A 37 4.38 -22.23 1.15
CA VAL A 37 5.54 -22.70 0.41
C VAL A 37 5.26 -22.53 -1.08
N SER A 38 6.16 -21.85 -1.77
CA SER A 38 6.13 -21.65 -3.22
C SER A 38 7.48 -22.00 -3.83
N GLY A 39 7.52 -22.33 -5.11
CA GLY A 39 8.79 -22.55 -5.81
C GLY A 39 9.60 -21.26 -5.92
N ALA A 40 10.91 -21.33 -5.73
CA ALA A 40 11.82 -20.20 -5.95
C ALA A 40 11.83 -19.77 -7.42
N SER A 41 11.44 -20.64 -8.34
CA SER A 41 11.26 -20.35 -9.75
C SER A 41 9.93 -20.90 -10.28
N SER A 42 9.47 -20.37 -11.42
CA SER A 42 8.27 -20.89 -12.09
C SER A 42 8.40 -22.34 -12.62
N ALA A 43 9.62 -22.86 -12.68
CA ALA A 43 9.91 -24.23 -13.11
C ALA A 43 9.96 -25.23 -11.93
N THR A 44 10.02 -24.75 -10.69
CA THR A 44 10.04 -25.60 -9.49
C THR A 44 8.64 -26.15 -9.25
N PRO A 45 8.42 -27.48 -9.37
CA PRO A 45 7.11 -28.06 -9.20
C PRO A 45 6.67 -27.97 -7.72
N ILE A 46 5.42 -27.66 -7.53
CA ILE A 46 4.75 -27.76 -6.22
C ILE A 46 3.74 -28.90 -6.34
N ASP A 47 4.04 -29.99 -5.71
CA ASP A 47 3.26 -31.22 -5.78
C ASP A 47 3.05 -31.85 -4.39
N GLU A 48 2.44 -33.00 -4.36
CA GLU A 48 2.14 -33.76 -3.15
C GLU A 48 3.41 -34.22 -2.42
N PHE A 49 4.55 -34.29 -3.14
CA PHE A 49 5.85 -34.61 -2.54
C PHE A 49 6.33 -33.48 -1.64
N VAL A 50 6.21 -32.23 -2.06
CA VAL A 50 6.56 -31.04 -1.27
C VAL A 50 5.71 -30.94 -0.03
N LEU A 51 4.39 -31.24 -0.16
CA LEU A 51 3.46 -31.28 0.97
C LEU A 51 3.91 -32.33 2.00
N THR A 52 4.20 -33.56 1.53
CA THR A 52 4.63 -34.67 2.39
C THR A 52 5.94 -34.36 3.10
N GLN A 53 6.91 -33.83 2.37
CA GLN A 53 8.23 -33.45 2.93
C GLN A 53 8.10 -32.34 3.99
N ALA A 54 7.21 -31.37 3.78
CA ALA A 54 6.94 -30.32 4.78
C ALA A 54 6.30 -30.90 6.04
N ASP A 55 5.31 -31.80 5.90
CA ASP A 55 4.64 -32.45 7.03
C ASP A 55 5.58 -33.38 7.80
N GLU A 56 6.42 -34.18 7.11
CA GLU A 56 7.41 -35.05 7.75
C GLU A 56 8.45 -34.24 8.53
N ALA A 57 8.92 -33.11 7.98
CA ALA A 57 9.85 -32.21 8.66
C ALA A 57 9.24 -31.62 9.94
N LEU A 58 7.98 -31.18 9.88
CA LEU A 58 7.25 -30.68 11.06
C LEU A 58 7.08 -31.76 12.12
N ALA A 59 6.67 -32.97 11.71
CA ALA A 59 6.53 -34.11 12.62
C ALA A 59 7.86 -34.49 13.29
N ALA A 60 8.96 -34.50 12.55
CA ALA A 60 10.31 -34.74 13.07
C ALA A 60 10.74 -33.69 14.11
N ALA A 61 10.33 -32.42 13.91
CA ALA A 61 10.58 -31.33 14.84
C ALA A 61 9.59 -31.28 16.03
N GLY A 62 8.61 -32.18 16.09
CA GLY A 62 7.57 -32.21 17.13
C GLY A 62 6.59 -31.02 17.03
N LEU A 63 6.42 -30.44 15.86
CA LEU A 63 5.47 -29.36 15.60
C LEU A 63 4.20 -29.95 14.97
N VAL A 64 3.04 -29.54 15.47
CA VAL A 64 1.74 -29.99 14.97
C VAL A 64 1.14 -28.91 14.09
N SER A 65 0.90 -29.24 12.82
CA SER A 65 0.12 -28.41 11.91
C SER A 65 -1.38 -28.62 12.16
N LYS A 66 -2.21 -27.60 11.95
CA LYS A 66 -3.66 -27.66 12.02
C LYS A 66 -4.25 -28.35 10.80
N ALA A 67 -3.70 -28.04 9.65
CA ALA A 67 -3.97 -28.62 8.34
C ALA A 67 -2.84 -28.26 7.38
N ALA A 68 -2.63 -29.10 6.38
CA ALA A 68 -1.74 -28.81 5.26
C ALA A 68 -2.51 -29.07 3.96
N GLU A 69 -2.50 -28.12 3.04
CA GLU A 69 -3.28 -28.12 1.81
C GLU A 69 -2.40 -27.78 0.62
N LEU A 70 -2.58 -28.53 -0.47
CA LEU A 70 -1.95 -28.21 -1.77
C LEU A 70 -2.90 -27.32 -2.56
N SER A 71 -2.46 -26.14 -2.92
CA SER A 71 -3.13 -25.22 -3.85
C SER A 71 -2.43 -25.25 -5.20
N ASP A 72 -3.03 -24.68 -6.26
CA ASP A 72 -2.57 -24.80 -7.67
C ASP A 72 -1.07 -24.52 -7.86
N ASN A 73 -0.45 -23.69 -7.02
CA ASN A 73 0.97 -23.31 -7.15
C ASN A 73 1.67 -23.06 -5.80
N SER A 74 1.13 -23.61 -4.70
CA SER A 74 1.71 -23.46 -3.36
C SER A 74 1.20 -24.53 -2.39
N VAL A 75 2.01 -24.88 -1.38
CA VAL A 75 1.58 -25.64 -0.23
C VAL A 75 1.30 -24.65 0.91
N LEU A 76 0.15 -24.79 1.54
CA LEU A 76 -0.29 -23.96 2.65
C LEU A 76 -0.41 -24.80 3.92
N VAL A 77 0.43 -24.54 4.90
CA VAL A 77 0.46 -25.25 6.19
C VAL A 77 -0.09 -24.34 7.28
N ARG A 78 -1.18 -24.74 7.93
CA ARG A 78 -1.90 -23.96 8.96
C ARG A 78 -1.40 -24.29 10.36
N PHE A 79 -1.30 -23.26 11.23
CA PHE A 79 -0.83 -23.38 12.61
C PHE A 79 -1.84 -22.80 13.60
N ALA A 80 -1.78 -23.23 14.85
CA ALA A 80 -2.68 -22.78 15.90
C ALA A 80 -2.27 -21.41 16.50
N ASP A 81 -0.98 -21.14 16.55
CA ASP A 81 -0.41 -19.94 17.16
C ASP A 81 0.83 -19.43 16.40
N SER A 82 1.22 -18.19 16.69
CA SER A 82 2.31 -17.50 16.01
C SER A 82 3.69 -18.09 16.30
N ASP A 83 3.87 -18.68 17.47
CA ASP A 83 5.16 -19.25 17.87
C ASP A 83 5.44 -20.56 17.10
N THR A 84 4.41 -21.42 17.00
CA THR A 84 4.47 -22.64 16.17
C THR A 84 4.58 -22.33 14.69
N GLN A 85 3.94 -21.26 14.19
CA GLN A 85 4.07 -20.79 12.80
C GLN A 85 5.52 -20.38 12.49
N LEU A 86 6.15 -19.60 13.37
CA LEU A 86 7.53 -19.12 13.19
C LEU A 86 8.54 -20.26 13.18
N ARG A 87 8.40 -21.18 14.13
CA ARG A 87 9.24 -22.38 14.21
C ARG A 87 8.99 -23.30 13.02
N GLY A 88 7.73 -23.46 12.63
CA GLY A 88 7.33 -24.25 11.47
C GLY A 88 7.92 -23.69 10.17
N LYS A 89 7.90 -22.36 9.98
CA LYS A 89 8.57 -21.73 8.82
C LYS A 89 10.04 -22.09 8.74
N ALA A 90 10.77 -22.00 9.86
CA ALA A 90 12.20 -22.30 9.88
C ALA A 90 12.47 -23.77 9.54
N VAL A 91 11.70 -24.69 10.12
CA VAL A 91 11.83 -26.13 9.87
C VAL A 91 11.51 -26.50 8.42
N ILE A 92 10.41 -25.93 7.87
CA ILE A 92 10.01 -26.17 6.47
C ILE A 92 11.07 -25.62 5.50
N ALA A 93 11.57 -24.41 5.76
CA ALA A 93 12.59 -23.80 4.90
C ALA A 93 13.90 -24.61 4.89
N ASP A 94 14.34 -25.11 6.04
CA ASP A 94 15.55 -25.95 6.16
C ASP A 94 15.38 -27.30 5.47
N ALA A 95 14.20 -27.91 5.58
CA ALA A 95 13.91 -29.22 4.98
C ALA A 95 13.77 -29.18 3.45
N LEU A 96 13.19 -28.10 2.90
CA LEU A 96 12.93 -27.98 1.47
C LEU A 96 14.10 -27.35 0.70
N GLY A 97 15.00 -26.63 1.40
CA GLY A 97 16.16 -26.00 0.80
C GLY A 97 15.86 -24.77 -0.07
N ASP A 98 16.89 -24.32 -0.80
CA ASP A 98 16.87 -23.03 -1.53
C ASP A 98 15.97 -23.03 -2.79
N ASP A 99 15.49 -24.19 -3.23
CA ASP A 99 14.58 -24.30 -4.37
C ASP A 99 13.16 -23.90 -4.04
N TYR A 100 12.83 -23.73 -2.74
CA TYR A 100 11.51 -23.36 -2.25
C TYR A 100 11.58 -22.15 -1.32
N VAL A 101 10.55 -21.33 -1.37
CA VAL A 101 10.39 -20.15 -0.50
C VAL A 101 9.28 -20.42 0.49
N ALA A 102 9.60 -20.51 1.78
CA ALA A 102 8.64 -20.57 2.86
C ALA A 102 8.34 -19.16 3.39
N ALA A 103 7.13 -18.67 3.21
CA ALA A 103 6.68 -17.35 3.64
C ALA A 103 5.61 -17.45 4.72
N LEU A 104 5.64 -16.55 5.69
CA LEU A 104 4.52 -16.40 6.63
C LEU A 104 3.32 -15.82 5.89
N ASN A 105 2.17 -16.46 6.04
CA ASN A 105 0.92 -16.03 5.43
C ASN A 105 -0.25 -16.28 6.38
N LEU A 106 -1.44 -15.87 5.94
CA LEU A 106 -2.71 -16.18 6.57
C LEU A 106 -3.56 -16.98 5.59
N ALA A 107 -4.18 -18.02 6.09
CA ALA A 107 -5.06 -18.89 5.33
C ALA A 107 -6.51 -18.54 5.62
N PRO A 108 -7.30 -18.11 4.62
CA PRO A 108 -8.70 -17.84 4.81
C PRO A 108 -9.44 -19.08 5.34
N THR A 109 -10.34 -18.86 6.31
CA THR A 109 -11.24 -19.90 6.80
C THR A 109 -12.69 -19.65 6.40
N THR A 110 -12.93 -18.53 5.71
CA THR A 110 -14.25 -18.14 5.21
C THR A 110 -14.77 -19.19 4.22
N PRO A 111 -16.00 -19.73 4.40
CA PRO A 111 -16.58 -20.69 3.48
C PRO A 111 -16.71 -20.18 2.04
N ASP A 112 -16.49 -21.04 1.04
CA ASP A 112 -16.48 -20.68 -0.39
C ASP A 112 -17.77 -20.02 -0.87
N TRP A 113 -18.92 -20.39 -0.31
CA TRP A 113 -20.20 -19.79 -0.70
C TRP A 113 -20.28 -18.30 -0.33
N LEU A 114 -19.60 -17.85 0.76
CA LEU A 114 -19.50 -16.45 1.14
C LEU A 114 -18.51 -15.70 0.24
N THR A 115 -17.35 -16.30 -0.02
CA THR A 115 -16.33 -15.70 -0.89
C THR A 115 -16.83 -15.56 -2.33
N ASN A 116 -17.57 -16.55 -2.84
CA ASN A 116 -18.20 -16.48 -4.16
C ASN A 116 -19.28 -15.39 -4.29
N MET A 117 -19.85 -14.94 -3.17
CA MET A 117 -20.76 -13.79 -3.11
C MET A 117 -20.03 -12.45 -2.93
N GLY A 118 -18.70 -12.45 -2.95
CA GLY A 118 -17.88 -11.27 -2.72
C GLY A 118 -17.83 -10.82 -1.24
N ALA A 119 -18.24 -11.67 -0.31
CA ALA A 119 -18.19 -11.38 1.11
C ALA A 119 -16.90 -11.93 1.72
N GLY A 120 -15.99 -11.04 2.12
CA GLY A 120 -14.74 -11.36 2.81
C GLY A 120 -14.69 -10.73 4.21
N PRO A 121 -13.80 -11.18 5.09
CA PRO A 121 -13.60 -10.54 6.39
C PRO A 121 -13.03 -9.12 6.23
N MET A 122 -13.18 -8.28 7.24
CA MET A 122 -12.54 -6.97 7.26
C MET A 122 -11.02 -7.11 7.40
N LYS A 123 -10.30 -6.17 6.79
CA LYS A 123 -8.84 -6.15 6.80
C LYS A 123 -8.31 -5.68 8.15
N LEU A 124 -7.27 -6.35 8.67
CA LEU A 124 -6.59 -5.95 9.89
C LEU A 124 -5.34 -5.14 9.58
N GLY A 125 -5.18 -3.99 10.23
CA GLY A 125 -4.00 -3.14 10.07
C GLY A 125 -2.74 -3.70 10.73
N LEU A 126 -1.63 -3.04 10.48
CA LEU A 126 -0.31 -3.40 11.00
C LEU A 126 -0.30 -3.53 12.53
N ASP A 127 -1.02 -2.65 13.23
CA ASP A 127 -1.09 -2.62 14.71
C ASP A 127 -1.77 -3.86 15.31
N LEU A 128 -2.54 -4.59 14.50
CA LEU A 128 -3.30 -5.78 14.91
C LEU A 128 -2.72 -7.08 14.35
N ARG A 129 -2.16 -7.05 13.14
CA ARG A 129 -1.53 -8.21 12.49
C ARG A 129 -0.05 -8.37 12.81
N GLY A 130 0.59 -7.28 13.24
CA GLY A 130 2.04 -7.19 13.22
C GLY A 130 2.59 -7.01 11.80
N GLY A 131 3.91 -6.85 11.67
CA GLY A 131 4.57 -6.64 10.40
C GLY A 131 5.52 -5.45 10.41
N VAL A 132 5.82 -4.89 9.23
CA VAL A 132 6.81 -3.82 9.08
C VAL A 132 6.18 -2.54 8.51
N HIS A 133 6.59 -1.43 9.11
CA HIS A 133 6.29 -0.07 8.64
C HIS A 133 7.56 0.61 8.18
N PHE A 134 7.57 1.09 6.94
CA PHE A 134 8.63 1.93 6.40
C PHE A 134 8.08 3.31 6.05
N LEU A 135 8.84 4.34 6.42
CA LEU A 135 8.70 5.68 5.87
C LEU A 135 9.86 5.91 4.91
N LEU A 136 9.54 6.06 3.64
CA LEU A 136 10.51 6.26 2.57
C LEU A 136 10.47 7.71 2.12
N GLU A 137 11.65 8.30 1.86
CA GLU A 137 11.78 9.64 1.29
C GLU A 137 12.37 9.54 -0.11
N VAL A 138 11.71 10.19 -1.08
CA VAL A 138 12.14 10.25 -2.46
C VAL A 138 13.15 11.39 -2.63
N ASP A 139 14.29 11.11 -3.25
CA ASP A 139 15.31 12.11 -3.56
C ASP A 139 14.86 13.02 -4.71
N MET A 140 14.30 14.17 -4.35
CA MET A 140 13.79 15.13 -5.32
C MET A 140 14.90 15.80 -6.13
N VAL A 141 16.04 16.04 -5.50
CA VAL A 141 17.20 16.64 -6.18
C VAL A 141 17.69 15.73 -7.28
N GLN A 142 17.82 14.45 -6.97
CA GLN A 142 18.25 13.45 -7.95
C GLN A 142 17.17 13.19 -9.02
N ALA A 143 15.89 13.29 -8.70
CA ALA A 143 14.80 13.20 -9.67
C ALA A 143 14.91 14.29 -10.74
N VAL A 144 15.11 15.53 -10.32
CA VAL A 144 15.31 16.68 -11.22
C VAL A 144 16.61 16.53 -12.01
N ALA A 145 17.71 16.13 -11.36
CA ALA A 145 19.00 15.92 -12.02
C ALA A 145 18.92 14.88 -13.14
N GLN A 146 18.29 13.74 -12.90
CA GLN A 146 18.09 12.70 -13.92
C GLN A 146 17.25 13.21 -15.11
N ARG A 147 16.24 14.02 -14.87
CA ARG A 147 15.44 14.63 -15.95
C ARG A 147 16.25 15.62 -16.75
N LEU A 148 17.10 16.43 -16.09
CA LEU A 148 18.03 17.36 -16.76
C LEU A 148 19.04 16.61 -17.65
N ASP A 149 19.54 15.45 -17.24
CA ASP A 149 20.41 14.61 -18.07
C ASP A 149 19.72 14.11 -19.36
N VAL A 150 18.42 13.79 -19.25
CA VAL A 150 17.60 13.47 -20.42
C VAL A 150 17.50 14.70 -21.35
N TYR A 151 17.20 15.87 -20.81
CA TYR A 151 17.16 17.13 -21.59
C TYR A 151 18.51 17.45 -22.25
N VAL A 152 19.64 17.19 -21.58
CA VAL A 152 20.98 17.34 -22.20
C VAL A 152 21.07 16.48 -23.48
N SER A 153 20.58 15.25 -23.45
CA SER A 153 20.62 14.34 -24.60
C SER A 153 19.66 14.80 -25.72
N GLU A 154 18.45 15.23 -25.36
CA GLU A 154 17.45 15.75 -26.29
C GLU A 154 17.93 17.04 -26.96
N ILE A 155 18.46 18.00 -26.19
CA ILE A 155 19.03 19.27 -26.69
C ILE A 155 20.17 19.00 -27.67
N LYS A 156 21.10 18.08 -27.33
CA LYS A 156 22.18 17.68 -28.25
C LYS A 156 21.63 17.14 -29.56
N SER A 157 20.54 16.36 -29.50
CA SER A 157 19.89 15.81 -30.70
C SER A 157 19.26 16.91 -31.56
N ILE A 158 18.52 17.84 -30.96
CA ILE A 158 17.90 18.99 -31.66
C ILE A 158 18.98 19.84 -32.31
N LEU A 159 20.00 20.25 -31.55
CA LEU A 159 21.08 21.09 -32.09
C LEU A 159 21.82 20.46 -33.27
N ARG A 160 21.97 19.11 -33.26
CA ARG A 160 22.54 18.39 -34.40
C ARG A 160 21.60 18.30 -35.59
N THR A 161 20.32 18.12 -35.38
CA THR A 161 19.30 18.07 -36.44
C THR A 161 19.20 19.40 -37.15
N GLU A 162 19.19 20.51 -36.40
CA GLU A 162 19.15 21.88 -36.92
C GLU A 162 20.54 22.40 -37.37
N LYS A 163 21.57 21.55 -37.31
CA LYS A 163 22.94 21.87 -37.72
C LYS A 163 23.56 23.06 -36.97
N LEU A 164 23.08 23.33 -35.74
CA LEU A 164 23.59 24.40 -34.90
C LEU A 164 24.85 23.91 -34.15
N ARG A 165 25.99 24.54 -34.42
CA ARG A 165 27.29 24.13 -33.86
C ARG A 165 27.44 24.58 -32.41
N TYR A 166 27.63 23.65 -31.51
CA TYR A 166 27.92 23.90 -30.09
C TYR A 166 29.26 23.25 -29.70
N ARG A 167 29.89 23.75 -28.63
CA ARG A 167 31.13 23.19 -28.07
C ARG A 167 30.85 22.17 -26.94
N SER A 168 29.95 22.55 -26.02
CA SER A 168 29.58 21.68 -24.88
C SER A 168 28.14 21.93 -24.47
N VAL A 169 27.49 20.89 -23.91
CA VAL A 169 26.22 20.96 -23.18
C VAL A 169 26.48 20.23 -21.86
N ILE A 170 26.42 20.96 -20.76
CA ILE A 170 26.82 20.47 -19.43
C ILE A 170 25.69 20.75 -18.45
N HIS A 171 25.37 19.75 -17.62
CA HIS A 171 24.54 19.91 -16.42
C HIS A 171 25.46 20.45 -15.31
N GLN A 172 25.05 21.53 -14.65
CA GLN A 172 25.75 22.14 -13.53
C GLN A 172 25.17 21.68 -12.19
N ASP A 173 25.98 21.71 -11.15
CA ASP A 173 25.59 21.27 -9.80
C ASP A 173 24.45 22.10 -9.19
N ASP A 174 24.21 23.30 -9.69
CA ASP A 174 23.10 24.18 -9.29
C ASP A 174 21.74 23.82 -9.91
N GLY A 175 21.68 22.73 -10.70
CA GLY A 175 20.46 22.31 -11.39
C GLY A 175 20.17 23.07 -12.68
N SER A 176 21.16 23.78 -13.24
CA SER A 176 21.06 24.45 -14.53
C SER A 176 21.79 23.66 -15.64
N LEU A 177 21.41 23.91 -16.88
CA LEU A 177 22.14 23.44 -18.07
C LEU A 177 22.87 24.61 -18.69
N ARG A 178 24.17 24.45 -18.98
CA ARG A 178 24.99 25.43 -19.65
C ARG A 178 25.46 24.93 -21.00
N ILE A 179 25.13 25.68 -22.06
CA ILE A 179 25.52 25.37 -23.44
C ILE A 179 26.53 26.42 -23.91
N LYS A 180 27.70 25.98 -24.41
CA LYS A 180 28.71 26.84 -25.01
C LYS A 180 28.62 26.78 -26.53
N PHE A 181 28.45 27.93 -27.15
CA PHE A 181 28.37 28.09 -28.61
C PHE A 181 29.65 28.68 -29.22
N THR A 182 29.70 28.66 -30.56
CA THR A 182 30.83 29.19 -31.33
C THR A 182 30.68 30.67 -31.67
N SER A 183 29.41 31.19 -31.75
CA SER A 183 29.12 32.60 -32.01
C SER A 183 27.79 33.00 -31.36
N ALA A 184 27.55 34.32 -31.24
CA ALA A 184 26.31 34.88 -30.71
C ALA A 184 25.10 34.53 -31.59
N GLU A 185 25.26 34.57 -32.92
CA GLU A 185 24.17 34.29 -33.86
C GLU A 185 23.68 32.83 -33.71
N VAL A 186 24.62 31.86 -33.60
CA VAL A 186 24.25 30.45 -33.40
C VAL A 186 23.58 30.22 -32.04
N ARG A 187 24.01 30.91 -30.98
CA ARG A 187 23.37 30.88 -29.66
C ARG A 187 21.93 31.40 -29.76
N ASP A 188 21.70 32.54 -30.43
CA ASP A 188 20.37 33.16 -30.50
C ASP A 188 19.41 32.35 -31.38
N GLN A 189 19.90 31.71 -32.45
CA GLN A 189 19.15 30.75 -33.24
C GLN A 189 18.78 29.50 -32.37
N ALA A 190 19.73 28.95 -31.64
CA ALA A 190 19.51 27.85 -30.74
C ALA A 190 18.49 28.18 -29.63
N ARG A 191 18.58 29.40 -29.07
CA ARG A 191 17.60 29.90 -28.09
C ARG A 191 16.19 29.95 -28.66
N SER A 192 16.02 30.42 -29.91
CA SER A 192 14.72 30.49 -30.58
C SER A 192 14.14 29.09 -30.79
N GLU A 193 14.95 28.14 -31.26
CA GLU A 193 14.55 26.79 -31.54
C GLU A 193 14.18 26.02 -30.26
N LEU A 194 15.03 26.11 -29.24
CA LEU A 194 14.77 25.47 -27.96
C LEU A 194 13.56 26.09 -27.26
N LYS A 195 13.31 27.39 -27.39
CA LYS A 195 12.14 28.05 -26.83
C LYS A 195 10.84 27.59 -27.49
N SER A 196 10.86 27.26 -28.78
CA SER A 196 9.69 26.71 -29.47
C SER A 196 9.37 25.25 -29.05
N SER A 197 10.43 24.50 -28.71
CA SER A 197 10.32 23.08 -28.34
C SER A 197 10.04 22.86 -26.85
N TYR A 198 10.49 23.78 -25.98
CA TYR A 198 10.43 23.65 -24.51
C TYR A 198 9.92 24.95 -23.87
N SER A 199 8.64 24.97 -23.55
CA SER A 199 8.00 26.12 -22.88
C SER A 199 8.40 26.24 -21.40
N GLU A 200 8.88 25.14 -20.82
CA GLU A 200 9.29 25.01 -19.43
C GLU A 200 10.67 25.62 -19.13
N PHE A 201 11.45 25.95 -20.14
CA PHE A 201 12.80 26.48 -19.97
C PHE A 201 12.83 28.00 -19.81
N LEU A 202 13.51 28.46 -18.76
CA LEU A 202 13.96 29.83 -18.60
C LEU A 202 15.37 29.93 -19.15
N MET A 203 15.56 30.72 -20.22
CA MET A 203 16.81 30.78 -20.98
C MET A 203 17.44 32.16 -20.89
N ASN A 204 18.63 32.22 -20.31
CA ASN A 204 19.44 33.44 -20.20
C ASN A 204 20.68 33.33 -21.08
N ALA A 205 20.83 34.29 -22.00
CA ALA A 205 22.04 34.43 -22.79
C ALA A 205 23.11 35.13 -21.97
N GLU A 206 24.30 34.59 -21.94
CA GLU A 206 25.46 35.12 -21.25
C GLU A 206 26.65 35.17 -22.22
N GLU A 207 27.46 36.19 -22.08
CA GLU A 207 28.68 36.37 -22.85
C GLU A 207 29.80 36.74 -21.89
N ASP A 208 30.83 35.95 -21.87
CA ASP A 208 32.06 36.26 -21.15
C ASP A 208 33.25 36.23 -22.12
N GLY A 209 34.42 36.69 -21.66
CA GLY A 209 35.63 36.73 -22.49
C GLY A 209 36.06 35.36 -23.04
N GLU A 210 35.43 34.26 -22.64
CA GLU A 210 35.75 32.91 -23.06
C GLU A 210 34.74 32.31 -24.06
N GLY A 211 33.57 32.94 -24.28
CA GLY A 211 32.60 32.45 -25.27
C GLY A 211 31.16 32.90 -25.07
N TYR A 212 30.29 32.33 -25.91
CA TYR A 212 28.85 32.58 -25.93
C TYR A 212 28.11 31.45 -25.24
N TYR A 213 27.40 31.77 -24.16
CA TYR A 213 26.70 30.77 -23.33
C TYR A 213 25.19 30.98 -23.36
N LEU A 214 24.47 29.86 -23.26
CA LEU A 214 23.05 29.84 -22.98
C LEU A 214 22.84 29.03 -21.69
N ASN A 215 22.43 29.74 -20.65
CA ASN A 215 22.07 29.10 -19.37
C ASN A 215 20.57 28.81 -19.37
N ILE A 216 20.21 27.57 -19.08
CA ILE A 216 18.84 27.06 -19.09
C ILE A 216 18.52 26.58 -17.70
N THR A 217 17.42 27.07 -17.12
CA THR A 217 16.86 26.63 -15.88
C THR A 217 15.40 26.21 -16.09
N LEU A 218 14.92 25.27 -15.28
CA LEU A 218 13.50 24.92 -15.27
C LEU A 218 12.69 25.95 -14.47
N ASN A 219 11.48 26.25 -14.92
CA ASN A 219 10.57 27.03 -14.11
C ASN A 219 10.07 26.21 -12.89
N GLU A 220 9.62 26.88 -11.82
CA GLU A 220 9.19 26.22 -10.59
C GLU A 220 8.01 25.24 -10.79
N SER A 221 7.09 25.52 -11.71
CA SER A 221 5.97 24.63 -12.00
C SER A 221 6.44 23.32 -12.60
N SER A 222 7.39 23.36 -13.52
CA SER A 222 7.97 22.18 -14.15
C SER A 222 8.83 21.36 -13.19
N VAL A 223 9.56 22.02 -12.29
CA VAL A 223 10.25 21.31 -11.21
C VAL A 223 9.25 20.54 -10.36
N ARG A 224 8.13 21.16 -9.96
CA ARG A 224 7.07 20.49 -9.19
C ARG A 224 6.43 19.32 -9.94
N GLU A 225 6.20 19.46 -11.24
CA GLU A 225 5.68 18.37 -12.07
C GLU A 225 6.64 17.18 -12.14
N ILE A 226 7.94 17.42 -12.27
CA ILE A 226 8.96 16.37 -12.26
C ILE A 226 8.98 15.66 -10.90
N GLU A 227 8.96 16.43 -9.81
CA GLU A 227 8.92 15.89 -8.46
C GLU A 227 7.66 15.03 -8.22
N ASP A 228 6.48 15.55 -8.58
CA ASP A 228 5.21 14.84 -8.44
C ASP A 228 5.17 13.58 -9.31
N TYR A 229 5.69 13.65 -10.53
CA TYR A 229 5.83 12.48 -11.40
C TYR A 229 6.73 11.42 -10.76
N ALA A 230 7.88 11.82 -10.23
CA ALA A 230 8.83 10.90 -9.60
C ALA A 230 8.20 10.18 -8.38
N VAL A 231 7.48 10.91 -7.52
CA VAL A 231 6.78 10.30 -6.37
C VAL A 231 5.71 9.33 -6.82
N ASN A 232 4.86 9.70 -7.79
CA ASN A 232 3.78 8.87 -8.27
C ASN A 232 4.30 7.61 -8.97
N GLN A 233 5.38 7.74 -9.75
CA GLN A 233 6.02 6.61 -10.40
C GLN A 233 6.67 5.67 -9.38
N ASN A 234 7.40 6.20 -8.39
CA ASN A 234 7.96 5.42 -7.30
C ASN A 234 6.87 4.71 -6.49
N LEU A 235 5.74 5.37 -6.24
CA LEU A 235 4.60 4.77 -5.56
C LEU A 235 4.03 3.58 -6.34
N THR A 236 3.93 3.69 -7.67
CA THR A 236 3.50 2.59 -8.54
C THR A 236 4.50 1.43 -8.53
N THR A 237 5.79 1.74 -8.67
CA THR A 237 6.86 0.73 -8.61
C THR A 237 6.90 0.02 -7.26
N LEU A 238 6.78 0.76 -6.15
CA LEU A 238 6.74 0.17 -4.81
C LEU A 238 5.53 -0.74 -4.62
N ARG A 239 4.35 -0.36 -5.13
CA ARG A 239 3.16 -1.24 -5.12
C ARG A 239 3.42 -2.54 -5.87
N ASN A 240 3.99 -2.46 -7.07
CA ASN A 240 4.33 -3.65 -7.84
C ASN A 240 5.31 -4.55 -7.07
N ARG A 241 6.35 -3.98 -6.46
CA ARG A 241 7.33 -4.74 -5.66
C ARG A 241 6.71 -5.42 -4.45
N VAL A 242 5.81 -4.73 -3.77
CA VAL A 242 5.10 -5.29 -2.62
C VAL A 242 4.16 -6.41 -3.03
N ASN A 243 3.49 -6.27 -4.18
CA ASN A 243 2.64 -7.32 -4.73
C ASN A 243 3.45 -8.56 -5.12
N GLU A 244 4.63 -8.38 -5.71
CA GLU A 244 5.55 -9.48 -6.04
C GLU A 244 6.12 -10.19 -4.80
N LEU A 245 6.19 -9.50 -3.64
CA LEU A 245 6.53 -10.13 -2.37
C LEU A 245 5.42 -11.05 -1.83
N GLY A 246 4.25 -11.07 -2.46
CA GLY A 246 3.11 -11.86 -2.02
C GLY A 246 2.48 -11.39 -0.70
N VAL A 247 2.72 -10.14 -0.30
CA VAL A 247 2.17 -9.59 0.94
C VAL A 247 0.68 -9.43 0.81
N ALA A 248 -0.07 -10.04 1.70
CA ALA A 248 -1.51 -9.82 1.78
C ALA A 248 -1.80 -8.40 2.27
N GLU A 249 -2.54 -7.63 1.45
CA GLU A 249 -3.09 -6.32 1.81
C GLU A 249 -2.07 -5.25 2.25
N PRO A 250 -1.05 -4.99 1.44
CA PRO A 250 -0.07 -3.97 1.75
C PRO A 250 -0.67 -2.57 1.64
N LEU A 251 -0.22 -1.65 2.49
CA LEU A 251 -0.54 -0.24 2.36
C LEU A 251 0.65 0.50 1.74
N VAL A 252 0.47 1.07 0.55
CA VAL A 252 1.47 1.92 -0.10
C VAL A 252 0.80 3.24 -0.47
N GLN A 253 1.15 4.32 0.23
CA GLN A 253 0.52 5.62 0.05
C GLN A 253 1.52 6.77 0.17
N ARG A 254 1.25 7.86 -0.56
CA ARG A 254 2.02 9.11 -0.45
C ARG A 254 1.72 9.79 0.90
N GLN A 255 2.75 10.30 1.55
CA GLN A 255 2.67 11.11 2.76
C GLN A 255 3.38 12.44 2.56
N GLY A 256 2.64 13.54 2.54
CA GLY A 256 3.21 14.86 2.26
C GLY A 256 3.72 14.99 0.83
N ARG A 257 4.80 15.78 0.63
CA ARG A 257 5.29 16.13 -0.71
C ARG A 257 6.21 15.05 -1.30
N ASN A 258 7.15 14.53 -0.52
CA ASN A 258 8.26 13.69 -0.99
C ASN A 258 8.38 12.34 -0.28
N ARG A 259 7.40 11.96 0.54
CA ARG A 259 7.46 10.70 1.32
C ARG A 259 6.41 9.70 0.87
N ILE A 260 6.75 8.43 1.06
CA ILE A 260 5.88 7.28 0.80
C ILE A 260 5.90 6.39 2.04
N VAL A 261 4.72 6.07 2.55
CA VAL A 261 4.54 5.08 3.61
C VAL A 261 4.30 3.73 2.96
N VAL A 262 5.02 2.72 3.43
CA VAL A 262 4.83 1.32 3.06
C VAL A 262 4.60 0.52 4.34
N GLN A 263 3.46 -0.14 4.43
CA GLN A 263 3.14 -1.06 5.52
C GLN A 263 2.95 -2.46 4.95
N LEU A 264 3.63 -3.41 5.54
CA LEU A 264 3.67 -4.81 5.12
C LEU A 264 3.17 -5.68 6.28
N PRO A 265 1.84 -5.87 6.40
CA PRO A 265 1.29 -6.73 7.44
C PRO A 265 1.79 -8.16 7.28
N GLY A 266 2.11 -8.83 8.38
CA GLY A 266 2.55 -10.21 8.40
C GLY A 266 4.01 -10.46 8.02
N ILE A 267 4.71 -9.50 7.42
CA ILE A 267 6.15 -9.62 7.12
C ILE A 267 6.98 -9.41 8.39
N GLN A 268 7.89 -10.34 8.66
CA GLN A 268 8.81 -10.27 9.80
C GLN A 268 10.26 -10.07 9.37
N ASP A 269 10.64 -10.53 8.17
CA ASP A 269 11.97 -10.30 7.61
C ASP A 269 12.07 -8.89 7.02
N THR A 270 12.41 -7.96 7.90
CA THR A 270 12.61 -6.55 7.55
C THR A 270 13.75 -6.36 6.55
N ALA A 271 14.80 -7.19 6.65
CA ALA A 271 15.97 -7.09 5.79
C ALA A 271 15.64 -7.52 4.34
N ALA A 272 14.89 -8.61 4.17
CA ALA A 272 14.42 -9.04 2.84
C ALA A 272 13.47 -8.00 2.23
N ALA A 273 12.50 -7.50 3.00
CA ALA A 273 11.60 -6.44 2.55
C ALA A 273 12.37 -5.18 2.12
N LYS A 274 13.36 -4.78 2.91
CA LYS A 274 14.24 -3.63 2.63
C LYS A 274 15.05 -3.80 1.35
N ARG A 275 15.61 -5.00 1.12
CA ARG A 275 16.32 -5.32 -0.11
C ARG A 275 15.43 -5.14 -1.34
N VAL A 276 14.22 -5.70 -1.32
CA VAL A 276 13.29 -5.63 -2.45
C VAL A 276 12.77 -4.21 -2.68
N LEU A 277 12.35 -3.53 -1.62
CA LEU A 277 11.79 -2.16 -1.74
C LEU A 277 12.87 -1.14 -2.10
N GLY A 278 14.03 -1.21 -1.43
CA GLY A 278 15.10 -0.23 -1.56
C GLY A 278 16.02 -0.45 -2.75
N ALA A 279 15.94 -1.60 -3.40
CA ALA A 279 16.79 -1.87 -4.55
C ALA A 279 16.46 -0.87 -5.68
N THR A 280 17.34 0.09 -5.88
CA THR A 280 17.32 0.98 -7.04
C THR A 280 17.96 0.27 -8.23
N ALA A 281 17.51 -0.98 -8.48
CA ALA A 281 18.06 -1.81 -9.52
C ALA A 281 17.68 -1.27 -10.90
N ASN A 282 18.48 -0.38 -11.41
CA ASN A 282 18.47 -0.06 -12.83
C ASN A 282 19.46 -1.00 -13.53
N LEU A 283 19.00 -1.67 -14.57
CA LEU A 283 19.89 -2.40 -15.47
C LEU A 283 20.24 -1.52 -16.65
N GLU A 284 21.53 -1.55 -17.03
CA GLU A 284 22.02 -0.98 -18.27
C GLU A 284 22.63 -2.09 -19.12
N PHE A 285 22.26 -2.12 -20.40
CA PHE A 285 22.85 -3.04 -21.35
C PHE A 285 23.87 -2.29 -22.20
N ARG A 286 25.15 -2.73 -22.19
CA ARG A 286 26.25 -2.07 -22.89
C ARG A 286 27.11 -3.07 -23.62
N LEU A 287 27.74 -2.62 -24.70
CA LEU A 287 28.72 -3.44 -25.43
C LEU A 287 30.10 -3.38 -24.77
N GLU A 288 30.84 -4.48 -24.82
CA GLU A 288 32.25 -4.47 -24.51
C GLU A 288 33.03 -3.61 -25.50
N ALA A 289 33.95 -2.81 -25.00
CA ALA A 289 34.76 -1.92 -25.82
C ALA A 289 35.63 -2.69 -26.80
N LYS A 290 35.77 -2.20 -28.03
CA LYS A 290 36.72 -2.75 -29.00
C LYS A 290 38.14 -2.31 -28.66
N ALA A 291 39.12 -3.15 -29.00
CA ALA A 291 40.52 -2.76 -28.94
C ALA A 291 40.73 -1.51 -29.83
N GLY A 292 41.24 -0.43 -29.23
CA GLY A 292 41.49 0.84 -29.93
C GLY A 292 40.40 1.91 -29.73
N ASN A 293 39.32 1.63 -29.00
CA ASN A 293 38.38 2.67 -28.63
C ASN A 293 39.05 3.73 -27.73
N SER A 294 38.66 5.00 -27.94
CA SER A 294 39.14 6.12 -27.12
C SER A 294 38.70 5.98 -25.67
N SER A 295 39.54 6.31 -24.71
CA SER A 295 39.23 6.35 -23.28
C SER A 295 38.07 7.31 -22.94
N PHE A 296 37.76 8.28 -23.81
CA PHE A 296 36.60 9.16 -23.66
C PHE A 296 35.27 8.45 -23.92
N SER A 297 35.26 7.37 -24.74
CA SER A 297 34.05 6.61 -25.10
C SER A 297 33.88 5.33 -24.30
N THR A 298 34.82 5.01 -23.39
CA THR A 298 34.84 3.77 -22.63
C THR A 298 34.90 4.03 -21.13
N GLU A 299 34.46 3.05 -20.35
CA GLU A 299 34.49 3.07 -18.89
C GLU A 299 34.75 1.65 -18.37
N THR A 300 35.48 1.53 -17.26
CA THR A 300 35.85 0.23 -16.66
C THR A 300 34.95 -0.06 -15.48
N TYR A 301 34.38 -1.26 -15.45
CA TYR A 301 33.53 -1.74 -14.38
C TYR A 301 34.03 -3.05 -13.79
N ASN A 302 33.80 -3.25 -12.51
CA ASN A 302 34.07 -4.47 -11.78
C ASN A 302 32.89 -5.45 -11.90
N PHE A 303 33.19 -6.77 -11.81
CA PHE A 303 32.14 -7.76 -11.67
C PHE A 303 31.60 -7.76 -10.22
N ARG A 304 30.27 -7.98 -10.07
CA ARG A 304 29.60 -8.00 -8.78
C ARG A 304 30.13 -9.10 -7.86
N THR A 305 30.28 -10.30 -8.39
CA THR A 305 30.67 -11.50 -7.65
C THR A 305 32.18 -11.63 -7.49
N THR A 306 32.92 -11.05 -8.41
CA THR A 306 34.38 -11.09 -8.40
C THR A 306 34.96 -9.69 -8.63
N PRO A 307 34.99 -8.82 -7.61
CA PRO A 307 35.37 -7.41 -7.74
C PRO A 307 36.79 -7.19 -8.32
N ALA A 308 37.68 -8.18 -8.19
CA ALA A 308 39.00 -8.13 -8.78
C ALA A 308 39.00 -8.27 -10.31
N ARG A 309 37.93 -8.81 -10.90
CA ARG A 309 37.77 -8.93 -12.36
C ARG A 309 37.07 -7.66 -12.88
N THR A 310 37.63 -7.10 -13.94
CA THR A 310 37.11 -5.88 -14.59
C THR A 310 36.86 -6.12 -16.07
N ALA A 311 35.99 -5.33 -16.67
CA ALA A 311 35.83 -5.25 -18.11
C ALA A 311 35.65 -3.78 -18.54
N VAL A 312 36.12 -3.46 -19.73
CA VAL A 312 36.00 -2.13 -20.34
C VAL A 312 34.80 -2.12 -21.27
N LEU A 313 33.85 -1.27 -21.00
CA LEU A 313 32.58 -1.17 -21.73
C LEU A 313 32.47 0.16 -22.47
N GLU A 314 31.69 0.17 -23.54
CA GLU A 314 31.28 1.42 -24.20
C GLU A 314 30.35 2.22 -23.28
N LYS A 315 30.47 3.56 -23.28
CA LYS A 315 29.60 4.45 -22.49
C LYS A 315 28.16 4.46 -22.98
N ASP A 316 27.94 4.12 -24.25
CA ASP A 316 26.62 4.12 -24.86
C ASP A 316 25.76 2.98 -24.28
N ILE A 317 24.59 3.37 -23.76
CA ILE A 317 23.60 2.43 -23.24
C ILE A 317 22.71 1.98 -24.41
N ILE A 318 22.56 0.67 -24.59
CA ILE A 318 21.67 0.10 -25.63
C ILE A 318 20.22 0.26 -25.19
N ILE A 319 19.88 -0.29 -24.04
CA ILE A 319 18.59 -0.17 -23.36
C ILE A 319 18.80 -0.16 -21.85
N THR A 320 17.80 0.26 -21.13
CA THR A 320 17.73 0.19 -19.66
C THR A 320 16.66 -0.80 -19.21
N GLY A 321 16.61 -1.11 -17.93
CA GLY A 321 15.59 -1.96 -17.33
C GLY A 321 14.14 -1.49 -17.57
N ASN A 322 13.94 -0.21 -17.90
CA ASN A 322 12.61 0.34 -18.23
C ASN A 322 11.98 -0.26 -19.50
N SER A 323 12.81 -0.81 -20.39
CA SER A 323 12.34 -1.49 -21.60
C SER A 323 11.97 -2.96 -21.35
N VAL A 324 12.11 -3.46 -20.12
CA VAL A 324 11.72 -4.83 -19.77
C VAL A 324 10.22 -4.86 -19.48
N SER A 325 9.49 -5.69 -20.22
CA SER A 325 8.05 -5.90 -20.03
C SER A 325 7.77 -7.08 -19.09
N ASN A 326 8.65 -8.10 -19.09
CA ASN A 326 8.54 -9.26 -18.23
C ASN A 326 9.93 -9.85 -17.95
N ALA A 327 10.09 -10.50 -16.80
CA ALA A 327 11.31 -11.24 -16.45
C ALA A 327 10.95 -12.42 -15.56
N GLN A 328 11.53 -13.60 -15.86
CA GLN A 328 11.26 -14.84 -15.12
C GLN A 328 12.57 -15.56 -14.84
N SER A 329 12.77 -15.95 -13.58
CA SER A 329 13.86 -16.85 -13.22
C SER A 329 13.55 -18.27 -13.70
N ASN A 330 14.56 -18.96 -14.21
CA ASN A 330 14.46 -20.32 -14.71
C ASN A 330 15.82 -21.00 -14.63
N PHE A 331 15.89 -22.28 -14.96
CA PHE A 331 17.14 -23.03 -15.11
C PHE A 331 17.38 -23.36 -16.58
N ASP A 332 18.63 -23.39 -16.98
CA ASP A 332 19.01 -23.87 -18.31
C ASP A 332 19.02 -25.41 -18.37
N GLU A 333 19.34 -25.97 -19.54
CA GLU A 333 19.42 -27.43 -19.78
C GLU A 333 20.47 -28.14 -18.90
N ASN A 334 21.40 -27.39 -18.30
CA ASN A 334 22.45 -27.90 -17.43
C ASN A 334 22.15 -27.66 -15.94
N GLY A 335 20.92 -27.16 -15.60
CA GLY A 335 20.54 -26.83 -14.23
C GLY A 335 21.15 -25.52 -13.70
N MET A 336 21.73 -24.67 -14.58
CA MET A 336 22.30 -23.38 -14.16
C MET A 336 21.19 -22.30 -14.15
N PRO A 337 21.18 -21.44 -13.12
CA PRO A 337 20.17 -20.39 -13.02
C PRO A 337 20.29 -19.37 -14.16
N GLN A 338 19.15 -18.98 -14.71
CA GLN A 338 19.04 -17.96 -15.76
C GLN A 338 17.81 -17.08 -15.53
N VAL A 339 17.79 -15.90 -16.14
CA VAL A 339 16.62 -15.02 -16.19
C VAL A 339 16.22 -14.83 -17.64
N ASN A 340 14.99 -15.24 -17.97
CA ASN A 340 14.37 -14.96 -19.25
C ASN A 340 13.78 -13.54 -19.21
N ILE A 341 14.07 -12.75 -20.23
CA ILE A 341 13.66 -11.34 -20.32
C ILE A 341 12.87 -11.13 -21.59
N ASP A 342 11.71 -10.49 -21.44
CA ASP A 342 10.91 -9.97 -22.54
C ASP A 342 10.96 -8.44 -22.53
N LEU A 343 11.25 -7.87 -23.69
CA LEU A 343 11.30 -6.42 -23.89
C LEU A 343 9.99 -5.91 -24.48
N ASP A 344 9.71 -4.63 -24.24
CA ASP A 344 8.69 -3.90 -24.96
C ASP A 344 9.05 -3.77 -26.47
N ALA A 345 8.09 -3.32 -27.28
CA ALA A 345 8.29 -3.19 -28.71
C ALA A 345 9.39 -2.20 -29.11
N GLN A 346 9.64 -1.17 -28.31
CA GLN A 346 10.67 -0.17 -28.56
C GLN A 346 12.05 -0.70 -28.15
N GLY A 347 12.17 -1.29 -26.98
CA GLY A 347 13.40 -1.92 -26.50
C GLY A 347 13.87 -3.05 -27.39
N GLY A 348 12.94 -3.92 -27.86
CA GLY A 348 13.25 -4.97 -28.79
C GLY A 348 13.78 -4.48 -30.15
N LYS A 349 13.22 -3.38 -30.67
CA LYS A 349 13.74 -2.74 -31.89
C LYS A 349 15.12 -2.16 -31.71
N LEU A 350 15.39 -1.49 -30.57
CA LEU A 350 16.71 -0.94 -30.25
C LEU A 350 17.73 -2.05 -30.05
N MET A 351 17.38 -3.07 -29.27
CA MET A 351 18.25 -4.24 -29.02
C MET A 351 18.60 -4.93 -30.34
N ASN A 352 17.62 -5.19 -31.22
CA ASN A 352 17.87 -5.81 -32.52
C ASN A 352 18.78 -4.95 -33.42
N ARG A 353 18.56 -3.63 -33.49
CA ARG A 353 19.35 -2.71 -34.31
C ARG A 353 20.84 -2.75 -33.93
N VAL A 354 21.12 -2.74 -32.61
CA VAL A 354 22.51 -2.73 -32.10
C VAL A 354 23.15 -4.10 -32.22
N THR A 355 22.45 -5.16 -31.79
CA THR A 355 23.01 -6.51 -31.72
C THR A 355 23.22 -7.15 -33.09
N ARG A 356 22.43 -6.77 -34.10
CA ARG A 356 22.64 -7.20 -35.50
C ARG A 356 24.04 -6.88 -36.01
N ASN A 357 24.58 -5.72 -35.61
CA ASN A 357 25.92 -5.25 -36.01
C ASN A 357 27.00 -5.63 -34.99
N ALA A 358 26.63 -6.34 -33.93
CA ALA A 358 27.50 -6.67 -32.80
C ALA A 358 27.55 -8.19 -32.54
N VAL A 359 27.15 -9.02 -33.50
CA VAL A 359 27.26 -10.49 -33.40
C VAL A 359 28.71 -10.88 -33.17
N LYS A 360 28.96 -11.84 -32.27
CA LYS A 360 30.27 -12.30 -31.74
C LYS A 360 30.97 -11.28 -30.81
N ARG A 361 30.42 -10.11 -30.56
CA ARG A 361 30.89 -9.22 -29.48
C ARG A 361 30.26 -9.65 -28.15
N ARG A 362 30.88 -9.23 -27.06
CA ARG A 362 30.29 -9.40 -25.73
C ARG A 362 29.41 -8.21 -25.35
N MET A 363 28.32 -8.52 -24.69
CA MET A 363 27.38 -7.55 -24.13
C MET A 363 27.33 -7.74 -22.61
N ALA A 364 27.49 -6.65 -21.88
CA ALA A 364 27.41 -6.61 -20.44
C ALA A 364 26.01 -6.23 -19.99
N VAL A 365 25.57 -6.86 -18.92
CA VAL A 365 24.44 -6.42 -18.10
C VAL A 365 25.01 -5.79 -16.85
N ILE A 366 24.81 -4.50 -16.68
CA ILE A 366 25.31 -3.70 -15.56
C ILE A 366 24.18 -3.48 -14.58
N PHE A 367 24.43 -3.78 -13.31
CA PHE A 367 23.60 -3.43 -12.20
C PHE A 367 23.99 -2.05 -11.69
N VAL A 368 23.04 -1.13 -11.68
CA VAL A 368 23.22 0.24 -11.21
C VAL A 368 22.52 0.38 -9.87
N GLU A 369 23.29 0.57 -8.82
CA GLU A 369 22.78 0.70 -7.46
C GLU A 369 23.04 2.10 -6.93
N HIS A 370 21.99 2.78 -6.49
CA HIS A 370 22.12 4.07 -5.83
C HIS A 370 22.26 3.83 -4.33
N LYS A 371 23.40 4.19 -3.78
CA LYS A 371 23.75 4.07 -2.36
C LYS A 371 23.92 5.45 -1.73
N SER A 372 23.82 5.52 -0.43
CA SER A 372 24.15 6.73 0.32
C SER A 372 25.10 6.38 1.46
N ARG A 373 26.07 7.24 1.71
CA ARG A 373 26.91 7.20 2.90
C ARG A 373 26.70 8.45 3.73
N GLN A 374 26.75 8.27 5.03
CA GLN A 374 26.73 9.42 5.94
C GLN A 374 28.15 10.00 6.01
N LYS A 375 28.29 11.29 5.74
CA LYS A 375 29.51 12.04 5.90
C LYS A 375 29.25 13.14 6.92
N VAL A 376 30.06 13.18 7.96
CA VAL A 376 30.01 14.27 8.93
C VAL A 376 30.74 15.46 8.30
N GLN A 377 30.02 16.56 8.11
CA GLN A 377 30.59 17.84 7.67
C GLN A 377 30.35 18.89 8.73
N GLU A 378 31.32 19.74 8.95
CA GLU A 378 31.19 20.90 9.81
C GLU A 378 30.54 22.03 9.00
N VAL A 379 29.32 22.43 9.41
CA VAL A 379 28.57 23.52 8.80
C VAL A 379 28.30 24.51 9.93
N ASP A 380 28.75 25.74 9.80
CA ASP A 380 28.61 26.82 10.80
C ASP A 380 29.12 26.47 12.22
N GLY A 381 30.16 25.60 12.33
CA GLY A 381 30.73 25.19 13.60
C GLY A 381 30.01 24.03 14.29
N GLU A 382 28.97 23.47 13.67
CA GLU A 382 28.29 22.26 14.15
C GLU A 382 28.60 21.07 13.22
N LEU A 383 28.83 19.91 13.85
CA LEU A 383 29.03 18.66 13.11
C LEU A 383 27.68 18.12 12.65
N VAL A 384 27.34 18.37 11.39
CA VAL A 384 26.11 17.88 10.77
C VAL A 384 26.40 16.62 9.95
N SER A 385 25.64 15.56 10.18
CA SER A 385 25.70 14.36 9.37
C SER A 385 24.94 14.59 8.05
N VAL A 386 25.69 14.82 6.99
CA VAL A 386 25.13 15.02 5.63
C VAL A 386 25.16 13.69 4.89
N ARG A 387 24.02 13.31 4.31
CA ARG A 387 23.90 12.11 3.47
C ARG A 387 24.44 12.42 2.08
N GLN A 388 25.51 11.73 1.67
CA GLN A 388 26.11 11.86 0.35
C GLN A 388 25.69 10.66 -0.52
N PRO A 389 24.84 10.86 -1.54
CA PRO A 389 24.50 9.81 -2.49
C PRO A 389 25.70 9.48 -3.39
N TYR A 390 25.83 8.22 -3.77
CA TYR A 390 26.77 7.76 -4.80
C TYR A 390 26.16 6.61 -5.58
N VAL A 391 26.62 6.43 -6.82
CA VAL A 391 26.16 5.37 -7.72
C VAL A 391 27.23 4.33 -7.81
N GLU A 392 26.89 3.09 -7.49
CA GLU A 392 27.74 1.93 -7.68
C GLU A 392 27.26 1.14 -8.90
N LYS A 393 28.16 0.88 -9.84
CA LYS A 393 27.88 0.13 -11.05
C LYS A 393 28.73 -1.12 -11.08
N SER A 394 28.11 -2.29 -11.23
CA SER A 394 28.79 -3.57 -11.28
C SER A 394 28.25 -4.46 -12.40
N ILE A 395 29.11 -5.26 -13.01
CA ILE A 395 28.72 -6.19 -14.07
C ILE A 395 28.15 -7.45 -13.42
N ILE A 396 26.89 -7.80 -13.76
CA ILE A 396 26.28 -9.07 -13.39
C ILE A 396 26.71 -10.15 -14.37
N SER A 397 26.55 -9.87 -15.68
CA SER A 397 26.82 -10.84 -16.75
C SER A 397 27.52 -10.16 -17.90
N LEU A 398 28.46 -10.89 -18.51
CA LEU A 398 29.15 -10.50 -19.74
C LEU A 398 29.14 -11.69 -20.71
N ALA A 399 28.13 -11.69 -21.58
CA ALA A 399 27.84 -12.81 -22.48
C ALA A 399 28.10 -12.45 -23.96
N THR A 400 28.49 -13.44 -24.75
CA THR A 400 28.70 -13.25 -26.20
C THR A 400 27.38 -13.28 -26.93
N ILE A 401 27.12 -12.28 -27.77
CA ILE A 401 25.96 -12.21 -28.65
C ILE A 401 26.15 -13.26 -29.76
N GLN A 402 25.36 -14.33 -29.73
CA GLN A 402 25.40 -15.40 -30.71
C GLN A 402 24.67 -15.05 -31.98
N THR A 403 23.49 -14.40 -31.83
CA THR A 403 22.63 -13.95 -32.92
C THR A 403 22.08 -12.58 -32.59
N ALA A 404 21.50 -11.89 -33.57
CA ALA A 404 20.77 -10.65 -33.31
C ALA A 404 19.62 -10.91 -32.33
N LEU A 405 19.62 -10.20 -31.22
CA LEU A 405 18.61 -10.34 -30.17
C LEU A 405 17.31 -9.64 -30.61
N GLY A 406 16.20 -10.23 -30.26
CA GLY A 406 14.85 -9.69 -30.52
C GLY A 406 14.21 -9.13 -29.27
N ASN A 407 12.89 -9.35 -29.17
CA ASN A 407 12.12 -8.91 -28.01
C ASN A 407 12.36 -9.80 -26.79
N SER A 408 12.87 -11.03 -26.96
CA SER A 408 13.13 -11.96 -25.86
C SER A 408 14.56 -12.46 -25.91
N PHE A 409 15.20 -12.55 -24.75
CA PHE A 409 16.54 -13.12 -24.55
C PHE A 409 16.70 -13.57 -23.10
N ARG A 410 17.83 -14.23 -22.82
CA ARG A 410 18.13 -14.73 -21.47
C ARG A 410 19.47 -14.19 -20.95
N ILE A 411 19.50 -13.93 -19.64
CA ILE A 411 20.73 -13.64 -18.90
C ILE A 411 21.15 -14.94 -18.23
N THR A 412 22.41 -15.32 -18.43
CA THR A 412 23.05 -16.50 -17.83
C THR A 412 24.29 -16.08 -17.05
N GLY A 413 24.86 -16.99 -16.28
CA GLY A 413 26.07 -16.73 -15.49
C GLY A 413 25.76 -16.04 -14.16
N LEU A 414 24.61 -16.36 -13.58
CA LEU A 414 24.19 -15.95 -12.23
C LEU A 414 24.72 -16.97 -11.21
N ASP A 415 24.98 -16.51 -10.00
CA ASP A 415 25.64 -17.33 -8.97
C ASP A 415 24.71 -18.35 -8.30
N GLY A 416 23.39 -18.14 -8.36
CA GLY A 416 22.43 -19.04 -7.75
C GLY A 416 20.99 -18.71 -8.10
N ALA A 417 20.06 -19.62 -7.73
CA ALA A 417 18.62 -19.46 -7.94
C ALA A 417 18.07 -18.22 -7.21
N GLY A 418 18.59 -17.91 -6.02
CA GLY A 418 18.21 -16.72 -5.25
C GLY A 418 18.54 -15.41 -5.98
N GLU A 419 19.72 -15.30 -6.59
CA GLU A 419 20.12 -14.12 -7.38
C GLU A 419 19.25 -13.99 -8.63
N ALA A 420 18.98 -15.10 -9.33
CA ALA A 420 18.12 -15.11 -10.51
C ALA A 420 16.69 -14.66 -10.15
N SER A 421 16.16 -15.15 -9.04
CA SER A 421 14.81 -14.80 -8.56
C SER A 421 14.72 -13.33 -8.15
N GLU A 422 15.69 -12.81 -7.40
CA GLU A 422 15.76 -11.40 -7.01
C GLU A 422 15.87 -10.49 -8.24
N LEU A 423 16.74 -10.85 -9.20
CA LEU A 423 16.91 -10.09 -10.44
C LEU A 423 15.62 -10.08 -11.28
N ALA A 424 14.96 -11.22 -11.43
CA ALA A 424 13.70 -11.32 -12.16
C ALA A 424 12.60 -10.48 -11.50
N LEU A 425 12.50 -10.53 -10.16
CA LEU A 425 11.54 -9.74 -9.39
C LEU A 425 11.79 -8.23 -9.57
N LEU A 426 13.02 -7.78 -9.44
CA LEU A 426 13.38 -6.37 -9.61
C LEU A 426 13.11 -5.85 -11.02
N LEU A 427 13.33 -6.69 -12.03
CA LEU A 427 13.04 -6.34 -13.42
C LEU A 427 11.54 -6.23 -13.69
N ARG A 428 10.72 -7.19 -13.22
CA ARG A 428 9.25 -7.15 -13.36
C ARG A 428 8.64 -5.97 -12.64
N ALA A 429 9.10 -5.73 -11.42
CA ALA A 429 8.56 -4.67 -10.59
C ALA A 429 8.90 -3.26 -11.08
N GLY A 430 9.89 -3.15 -11.98
CA GLY A 430 10.32 -1.89 -12.59
C GLY A 430 11.35 -1.12 -11.78
N SER A 431 11.95 -0.13 -12.44
CA SER A 431 12.91 0.77 -11.82
C SER A 431 12.23 1.92 -11.09
N LEU A 432 12.88 2.43 -10.05
CA LEU A 432 12.47 3.65 -9.39
C LEU A 432 12.81 4.86 -10.27
N ALA A 433 11.88 5.80 -10.38
CA ALA A 433 12.08 7.05 -11.12
C ALA A 433 13.07 7.99 -10.41
N ALA A 434 13.19 7.86 -9.09
CA ALA A 434 14.18 8.53 -8.28
C ALA A 434 14.59 7.64 -7.10
N PRO A 435 15.81 7.77 -6.56
CA PRO A 435 16.23 7.03 -5.39
C PRO A 435 15.31 7.29 -4.19
N ILE A 436 15.18 6.27 -3.34
CA ILE A 436 14.43 6.37 -2.08
C ILE A 436 15.35 6.06 -0.90
N TYR A 437 15.06 6.71 0.23
CA TYR A 437 15.79 6.49 1.48
C TYR A 437 14.82 6.07 2.58
N PHE A 438 15.21 5.09 3.38
CA PHE A 438 14.48 4.71 4.58
C PHE A 438 14.71 5.75 5.67
N VAL A 439 13.66 6.49 6.02
CA VAL A 439 13.69 7.54 7.06
C VAL A 439 13.31 6.93 8.41
N GLU A 440 12.27 6.10 8.41
CA GLU A 440 11.78 5.41 9.59
C GLU A 440 11.52 3.94 9.26
N GLU A 441 11.85 3.10 10.19
CA GLU A 441 11.59 1.67 10.17
C GLU A 441 11.03 1.27 11.54
N ARG A 442 9.85 0.67 11.52
CA ARG A 442 9.20 0.16 12.73
C ARG A 442 8.68 -1.24 12.47
N THR A 443 9.04 -2.17 13.32
CA THR A 443 8.54 -3.54 13.29
C THR A 443 7.57 -3.75 14.44
N VAL A 444 6.40 -4.30 14.13
CA VAL A 444 5.40 -4.72 15.11
C VAL A 444 5.38 -6.23 15.13
N GLY A 445 5.73 -6.83 16.27
CA GLY A 445 5.69 -8.29 16.41
C GLY A 445 4.25 -8.83 16.39
N PRO A 446 4.00 -10.04 15.87
CA PRO A 446 2.67 -10.65 15.84
C PRO A 446 2.04 -10.82 17.23
N SER A 447 2.86 -11.10 18.26
CA SER A 447 2.42 -11.21 19.64
C SER A 447 1.83 -9.90 20.19
N LEU A 448 2.42 -8.74 19.82
CA LEU A 448 1.87 -7.43 20.14
C LEU A 448 0.56 -7.17 19.42
N GLY A 449 0.46 -7.58 18.17
CA GLY A 449 -0.79 -7.48 17.40
C GLY A 449 -1.91 -8.28 18.06
N GLN A 450 -1.66 -9.52 18.43
CA GLN A 450 -2.64 -10.37 19.12
C GLN A 450 -3.05 -9.78 20.48
N GLN A 451 -2.09 -9.31 21.28
CA GLN A 451 -2.39 -8.65 22.55
C GLN A 451 -3.26 -7.40 22.37
N ASN A 452 -3.02 -6.60 21.32
CA ASN A 452 -3.85 -5.45 20.99
C ASN A 452 -5.28 -5.84 20.61
N ILE A 453 -5.46 -6.96 19.88
CA ILE A 453 -6.79 -7.51 19.56
C ILE A 453 -7.50 -7.92 20.84
N ASP A 454 -6.87 -8.70 21.71
CA ASP A 454 -7.45 -9.20 22.94
C ASP A 454 -7.88 -8.07 23.88
N LEU A 455 -7.03 -7.06 24.06
CA LEU A 455 -7.34 -5.85 24.82
C LEU A 455 -8.47 -5.04 24.17
N GLY A 456 -8.46 -4.89 22.85
CA GLY A 456 -9.49 -4.19 22.08
C GLY A 456 -10.85 -4.88 22.21
N VAL A 457 -10.92 -6.19 21.98
CA VAL A 457 -12.15 -6.98 22.10
C VAL A 457 -12.69 -6.92 23.52
N THR A 458 -11.83 -7.11 24.54
CA THR A 458 -12.21 -7.01 25.94
C THR A 458 -12.80 -5.64 26.28
N SER A 459 -12.18 -4.56 25.77
CA SER A 459 -12.67 -3.19 25.97
C SER A 459 -14.04 -2.95 25.35
N VAL A 460 -14.26 -3.46 24.13
CA VAL A 460 -15.56 -3.41 23.44
C VAL A 460 -16.62 -4.19 24.23
N GLN A 461 -16.28 -5.40 24.71
CA GLN A 461 -17.20 -6.25 25.49
C GLN A 461 -17.62 -5.59 26.80
N ILE A 462 -16.66 -5.03 27.56
CA ILE A 462 -16.94 -4.33 28.81
C ILE A 462 -17.79 -3.09 28.55
N GLY A 463 -17.42 -2.26 27.55
CA GLY A 463 -18.17 -1.07 27.18
C GLY A 463 -19.60 -1.40 26.77
N LEU A 464 -19.78 -2.43 25.92
CA LEU A 464 -21.10 -2.90 25.48
C LEU A 464 -21.92 -3.42 26.66
N ALA A 465 -21.35 -4.23 27.54
CA ALA A 465 -22.04 -4.77 28.73
C ALA A 465 -22.56 -3.64 29.64
N LEU A 466 -21.72 -2.65 29.91
CA LEU A 466 -22.10 -1.49 30.73
C LEU A 466 -23.28 -0.72 30.10
N VAL A 467 -23.21 -0.49 28.78
CA VAL A 467 -24.27 0.22 28.04
C VAL A 467 -25.56 -0.60 28.04
N VAL A 468 -25.50 -1.91 27.79
CA VAL A 468 -26.67 -2.80 27.80
C VAL A 468 -27.35 -2.79 29.17
N ILE A 469 -26.59 -2.90 30.25
CA ILE A 469 -27.10 -2.86 31.62
C ILE A 469 -27.74 -1.49 31.92
N PHE A 470 -27.05 -0.40 31.57
CA PHE A 470 -27.57 0.95 31.74
C PHE A 470 -28.92 1.13 31.04
N MET A 471 -29.02 0.74 29.78
CA MET A 471 -30.25 0.89 29.00
C MET A 471 -31.41 0.04 29.55
N LEU A 472 -31.14 -1.18 30.02
CA LEU A 472 -32.15 -2.03 30.64
C LEU A 472 -32.67 -1.44 31.95
N VAL A 473 -31.78 -0.95 32.78
CA VAL A 473 -32.11 -0.40 34.11
C VAL A 473 -32.90 0.91 34.01
N PHE A 474 -32.47 1.81 33.13
CA PHE A 474 -33.04 3.18 33.06
C PHE A 474 -34.21 3.32 32.08
N TYR A 475 -34.31 2.45 31.03
CA TYR A 475 -35.31 2.59 29.95
C TYR A 475 -36.23 1.39 29.79
N SER A 476 -36.02 0.29 30.54
CA SER A 476 -36.90 -0.89 30.55
C SER A 476 -37.13 -1.44 29.11
N VAL A 477 -38.39 -1.52 28.64
CA VAL A 477 -38.73 -2.04 27.30
C VAL A 477 -38.10 -1.21 26.16
N PHE A 478 -38.05 0.09 26.29
CA PHE A 478 -37.34 0.96 25.33
C PHE A 478 -35.82 0.69 25.34
N GLY A 479 -35.27 0.34 26.51
CA GLY A 479 -33.88 -0.11 26.63
C GLY A 479 -33.59 -1.40 25.88
N ILE A 480 -34.52 -2.38 25.88
CA ILE A 480 -34.38 -3.59 25.05
C ILE A 480 -34.33 -3.24 23.56
N ILE A 481 -35.23 -2.34 23.11
CA ILE A 481 -35.28 -1.90 21.72
C ILE A 481 -33.98 -1.18 21.32
N ALA A 482 -33.46 -0.32 22.20
CA ALA A 482 -32.19 0.35 21.96
C ALA A 482 -31.02 -0.60 21.89
N ASN A 483 -30.96 -1.60 22.76
CA ASN A 483 -29.91 -2.62 22.75
C ASN A 483 -29.97 -3.49 21.47
N LEU A 484 -31.14 -3.83 20.98
CA LEU A 484 -31.30 -4.50 19.68
C LEU A 484 -30.86 -3.59 18.53
N ALA A 485 -31.23 -2.30 18.56
CA ALA A 485 -30.79 -1.33 17.56
C ALA A 485 -29.26 -1.16 17.58
N LEU A 486 -28.64 -1.19 18.77
CA LEU A 486 -27.19 -1.15 18.93
C LEU A 486 -26.52 -2.42 18.36
N ALA A 487 -27.06 -3.60 18.62
CA ALA A 487 -26.56 -4.83 18.03
C ALA A 487 -26.61 -4.81 16.50
N PHE A 488 -27.72 -4.33 15.93
CA PHE A 488 -27.83 -4.11 14.48
C PHE A 488 -26.85 -3.04 13.97
N ASN A 489 -26.59 -1.99 14.74
CA ASN A 489 -25.60 -0.99 14.39
C ASN A 489 -24.19 -1.59 14.28
N LEU A 490 -23.77 -2.35 15.30
CA LEU A 490 -22.46 -3.03 15.26
C LEU A 490 -22.34 -3.99 14.07
N MET A 491 -23.39 -4.78 13.82
CA MET A 491 -23.42 -5.67 12.65
C MET A 491 -23.29 -4.88 11.34
N LEU A 492 -23.99 -3.76 11.20
CA LEU A 492 -23.89 -2.92 10.00
C LEU A 492 -22.51 -2.25 9.87
N VAL A 493 -21.89 -1.79 10.97
CA VAL A 493 -20.51 -1.26 10.95
C VAL A 493 -19.55 -2.31 10.40
N LEU A 494 -19.57 -3.54 10.95
CA LEU A 494 -18.72 -4.63 10.48
C LEU A 494 -18.99 -4.97 9.01
N ALA A 495 -20.27 -5.04 8.62
CA ALA A 495 -20.67 -5.34 7.25
C ALA A 495 -20.18 -4.28 6.25
N VAL A 496 -20.34 -3.00 6.57
CA VAL A 496 -19.90 -1.91 5.68
C VAL A 496 -18.38 -1.85 5.62
N MET A 497 -17.68 -2.07 6.73
CA MET A 497 -16.22 -2.17 6.73
C MET A 497 -15.72 -3.33 5.85
N SER A 498 -16.34 -4.51 5.96
CA SER A 498 -16.03 -5.67 5.11
C SER A 498 -16.33 -5.40 3.64
N LEU A 499 -17.48 -4.82 3.33
CA LEU A 499 -17.90 -4.49 1.95
C LEU A 499 -16.96 -3.48 1.28
N LEU A 500 -16.49 -2.47 2.03
CA LEU A 500 -15.56 -1.46 1.53
C LEU A 500 -14.09 -1.94 1.56
N GLY A 501 -13.80 -3.11 2.10
CA GLY A 501 -12.43 -3.56 2.33
C GLY A 501 -11.64 -2.62 3.24
N ALA A 502 -12.31 -1.98 4.19
CA ALA A 502 -11.71 -1.01 5.09
C ALA A 502 -10.80 -1.71 6.12
N THR A 503 -9.65 -1.10 6.38
CA THR A 503 -8.67 -1.67 7.31
C THR A 503 -8.99 -1.26 8.75
N LEU A 504 -9.22 -2.24 9.63
CA LEU A 504 -9.36 -2.03 11.05
C LEU A 504 -8.00 -1.84 11.71
N THR A 505 -7.81 -0.71 12.38
CA THR A 505 -6.61 -0.37 13.15
C THR A 505 -6.93 -0.30 14.64
N LEU A 506 -5.91 -0.25 15.51
CA LEU A 506 -6.14 -0.09 16.95
C LEU A 506 -6.95 1.19 17.28
N PRO A 507 -6.65 2.38 16.72
CA PRO A 507 -7.54 3.54 16.83
C PRO A 507 -8.92 3.31 16.19
N GLY A 508 -9.03 2.46 15.15
CA GLY A 508 -10.31 2.07 14.57
C GLY A 508 -11.19 1.30 15.55
N ILE A 509 -10.63 0.41 16.37
CA ILE A 509 -11.35 -0.25 17.47
C ILE A 509 -11.87 0.80 18.48
N ALA A 510 -11.04 1.77 18.85
CA ALA A 510 -11.48 2.89 19.69
C ALA A 510 -12.63 3.69 19.05
N GLY A 511 -12.62 3.85 17.70
CA GLY A 511 -13.73 4.42 16.93
C GLY A 511 -15.01 3.61 17.04
N ILE A 512 -14.94 2.27 17.03
CA ILE A 512 -16.11 1.39 17.26
C ILE A 512 -16.67 1.62 18.67
N VAL A 513 -15.82 1.63 19.70
CA VAL A 513 -16.25 1.88 21.09
C VAL A 513 -16.95 3.25 21.22
N LEU A 514 -16.37 4.28 20.61
CA LEU A 514 -16.96 5.61 20.59
C LEU A 514 -18.35 5.60 19.88
N THR A 515 -18.44 4.88 18.76
CA THR A 515 -19.71 4.75 18.01
C THR A 515 -20.79 4.05 18.81
N VAL A 516 -20.43 3.04 19.63
CA VAL A 516 -21.37 2.40 20.58
C VAL A 516 -21.99 3.44 21.52
N GLY A 517 -21.17 4.33 22.08
CA GLY A 517 -21.65 5.42 22.93
C GLY A 517 -22.59 6.37 22.20
N MET A 518 -22.21 6.83 21.00
CA MET A 518 -23.02 7.75 20.20
C MET A 518 -24.35 7.13 19.70
N ALA A 519 -24.34 5.83 19.35
CA ALA A 519 -25.53 5.12 18.92
C ALA A 519 -26.57 5.02 20.03
N VAL A 520 -26.11 4.86 21.27
CA VAL A 520 -27.00 4.84 22.44
C VAL A 520 -27.52 6.24 22.76
N ASP A 521 -26.68 7.26 22.69
CA ASP A 521 -27.07 8.65 22.96
C ASP A 521 -28.24 9.12 22.06
N ALA A 522 -28.23 8.77 20.78
CA ALA A 522 -29.35 9.03 19.88
C ALA A 522 -30.66 8.41 20.36
N ASN A 523 -30.63 7.16 20.84
CA ASN A 523 -31.83 6.51 21.39
C ASN A 523 -32.27 7.13 22.72
N VAL A 524 -31.32 7.46 23.60
CA VAL A 524 -31.56 8.18 24.87
C VAL A 524 -32.26 9.50 24.60
N LEU A 525 -31.80 10.28 23.63
CA LEU A 525 -32.41 11.55 23.24
C LEU A 525 -33.85 11.38 22.75
N ILE A 526 -34.10 10.38 21.88
CA ILE A 526 -35.45 10.06 21.39
C ILE A 526 -36.37 9.71 22.57
N PHE A 527 -35.94 8.82 23.46
CA PHE A 527 -36.75 8.36 24.58
C PHE A 527 -36.99 9.46 25.62
N SER A 528 -36.02 10.34 25.83
CA SER A 528 -36.18 11.49 26.69
C SER A 528 -37.24 12.47 26.13
N ARG A 529 -37.24 12.70 24.80
CA ARG A 529 -38.25 13.50 24.13
C ARG A 529 -39.65 12.87 24.20
N ILE A 530 -39.75 11.55 23.97
CA ILE A 530 -41.04 10.83 24.14
C ILE A 530 -41.55 11.03 25.56
N LYS A 531 -40.68 10.91 26.58
CA LYS A 531 -41.04 11.13 28.00
C LYS A 531 -41.52 12.57 28.27
N GLU A 532 -40.85 13.54 27.70
CA GLU A 532 -41.24 14.95 27.81
C GLU A 532 -42.63 15.20 27.20
N GLU A 533 -42.91 14.66 26.01
CA GLU A 533 -44.21 14.80 25.35
C GLU A 533 -45.36 14.09 26.11
N LEU A 534 -45.06 12.94 26.74
CA LEU A 534 -46.01 12.26 27.64
C LEU A 534 -46.31 13.11 28.88
N ARG A 535 -45.34 13.78 29.47
CA ARG A 535 -45.52 14.70 30.60
C ARG A 535 -46.34 15.95 30.23
N ASN A 536 -46.20 16.39 28.97
CA ASN A 536 -47.00 17.49 28.41
C ASN A 536 -48.44 17.07 28.08
N GLY A 537 -48.86 15.85 28.44
CA GLY A 537 -50.24 15.37 28.28
C GLY A 537 -50.60 14.84 26.90
N LEU A 538 -49.60 14.64 25.99
CA LEU A 538 -49.88 14.04 24.69
C LEU A 538 -50.23 12.56 24.82
N PRO A 539 -51.24 12.06 24.05
CA PRO A 539 -51.54 10.64 24.00
C PRO A 539 -50.31 9.83 23.57
N ALA A 540 -50.12 8.63 24.11
CA ALA A 540 -48.96 7.76 23.92
C ALA A 540 -48.48 7.63 22.47
N GLN A 541 -49.40 7.43 21.53
CA GLN A 541 -49.10 7.31 20.09
C GLN A 541 -48.57 8.62 19.47
N SER A 542 -49.14 9.76 19.89
CA SER A 542 -48.74 11.09 19.44
C SER A 542 -47.38 11.47 20.06
N ALA A 543 -47.16 11.13 21.33
CA ALA A 543 -45.91 11.37 22.02
C ALA A 543 -44.72 10.59 21.38
N ILE A 544 -44.91 9.32 20.99
CA ILE A 544 -43.93 8.58 20.24
C ILE A 544 -43.59 9.27 18.91
N HIS A 545 -44.64 9.68 18.14
CA HIS A 545 -44.41 10.35 16.86
C HIS A 545 -43.66 11.66 17.01
N ALA A 546 -44.11 12.53 17.91
CA ALA A 546 -43.49 13.83 18.17
C ALA A 546 -42.08 13.71 18.72
N GLY A 547 -41.82 12.71 19.59
CA GLY A 547 -40.47 12.44 20.14
C GLY A 547 -39.47 12.10 19.07
N TYR A 548 -39.78 11.21 18.12
CA TYR A 548 -38.92 10.88 16.99
C TYR A 548 -38.71 12.07 16.04
N GLU A 549 -39.75 12.85 15.78
CA GLU A 549 -39.67 13.98 14.84
C GLU A 549 -38.85 15.14 15.41
N ARG A 550 -39.01 15.49 16.68
CA ARG A 550 -38.26 16.56 17.33
C ARG A 550 -36.81 16.15 17.62
N ALA A 551 -36.56 14.88 18.01
CA ALA A 551 -35.21 14.38 18.22
C ALA A 551 -34.42 14.30 16.92
N PHE A 552 -35.08 14.08 15.77
CA PHE A 552 -34.40 13.92 14.47
C PHE A 552 -33.49 15.09 14.15
N THR A 553 -33.97 16.35 14.27
CA THR A 553 -33.16 17.53 13.94
C THR A 553 -31.90 17.60 14.79
N THR A 554 -32.05 17.41 16.12
CA THR A 554 -30.90 17.46 17.05
C THR A 554 -29.87 16.34 16.78
N ILE A 555 -30.39 15.12 16.51
CA ILE A 555 -29.50 13.96 16.19
C ILE A 555 -28.78 14.22 14.86
N PHE A 556 -29.48 14.73 13.85
CA PHE A 556 -28.92 15.02 12.56
C PHE A 556 -27.83 16.09 12.66
N ASP A 557 -28.10 17.23 13.31
CA ASP A 557 -27.14 18.33 13.45
C ASP A 557 -25.87 17.90 14.20
N ALA A 558 -26.02 17.17 15.31
CA ALA A 558 -24.89 16.67 16.11
C ALA A 558 -24.03 15.67 15.32
N ASN A 559 -24.65 14.76 14.58
CA ASN A 559 -23.93 13.75 13.82
C ASN A 559 -23.28 14.30 12.55
N ILE A 560 -23.89 15.30 11.88
CA ILE A 560 -23.29 15.96 10.72
C ILE A 560 -22.00 16.69 11.09
N THR A 561 -21.97 17.40 12.22
CA THR A 561 -20.75 18.07 12.68
C THR A 561 -19.63 17.09 12.95
N THR A 562 -19.93 15.97 13.61
CA THR A 562 -18.93 14.91 13.88
C THR A 562 -18.48 14.20 12.58
N LEU A 563 -19.41 13.99 11.63
CA LEU A 563 -19.09 13.42 10.32
C LEU A 563 -18.15 14.32 9.51
N LEU A 564 -18.35 15.65 9.54
CA LEU A 564 -17.43 16.60 8.90
C LEU A 564 -16.01 16.50 9.48
N VAL A 565 -15.88 16.41 10.81
CA VAL A 565 -14.58 16.20 11.46
C VAL A 565 -13.94 14.88 11.00
N ALA A 566 -14.74 13.79 10.94
CA ALA A 566 -14.25 12.50 10.47
C ALA A 566 -13.77 12.55 9.01
N VAL A 567 -14.49 13.25 8.13
CA VAL A 567 -14.08 13.45 6.71
C VAL A 567 -12.78 14.26 6.63
N ILE A 568 -12.62 15.31 7.43
CA ILE A 568 -11.35 16.08 7.49
C ILE A 568 -10.20 15.18 7.97
N LEU A 569 -10.42 14.41 9.03
CA LEU A 569 -9.41 13.45 9.53
C LEU A 569 -9.04 12.40 8.49
N TYR A 570 -9.99 11.94 7.67
CA TYR A 570 -9.72 11.04 6.56
C TYR A 570 -8.84 11.69 5.49
N GLY A 571 -9.08 12.95 5.16
CA GLY A 571 -8.33 13.68 4.13
C GLY A 571 -6.90 14.02 4.55
N VAL A 572 -6.70 14.43 5.81
CA VAL A 572 -5.39 14.87 6.34
C VAL A 572 -4.63 13.74 7.03
N GLY A 573 -5.35 12.76 7.59
CA GLY A 573 -4.79 11.68 8.39
C GLY A 573 -3.95 10.68 7.58
N THR A 574 -3.07 9.98 8.27
CA THR A 574 -2.24 8.89 7.72
C THR A 574 -2.49 7.60 8.50
N GLY A 575 -2.31 6.45 7.86
CA GLY A 575 -2.34 5.12 8.49
C GLY A 575 -3.43 4.94 9.55
N PRO A 576 -3.05 4.84 10.84
CA PRO A 576 -3.99 4.59 11.94
C PRO A 576 -5.09 5.64 12.11
N VAL A 577 -4.79 6.93 11.83
CA VAL A 577 -5.76 8.03 11.91
C VAL A 577 -6.83 7.91 10.82
N LYS A 578 -6.46 7.46 9.61
CA LYS A 578 -7.43 7.15 8.55
C LYS A 578 -8.36 6.01 8.96
N GLY A 579 -7.80 4.94 9.56
CA GLY A 579 -8.59 3.82 10.07
C GLY A 579 -9.65 4.29 11.08
N PHE A 580 -9.26 5.12 12.05
CA PHE A 580 -10.20 5.75 12.99
C PHE A 580 -11.28 6.58 12.29
N ALA A 581 -10.88 7.43 11.35
CA ALA A 581 -11.80 8.31 10.60
C ALA A 581 -12.83 7.50 9.79
N VAL A 582 -12.42 6.40 9.16
CA VAL A 582 -13.31 5.50 8.40
C VAL A 582 -14.31 4.83 9.32
N THR A 583 -13.84 4.19 10.42
CA THR A 583 -14.73 3.52 11.38
C THR A 583 -15.72 4.49 12.01
N LEU A 584 -15.27 5.70 12.37
CA LEU A 584 -16.13 6.75 12.92
C LEU A 584 -17.18 7.20 11.90
N SER A 585 -16.81 7.46 10.65
CA SER A 585 -17.74 7.88 9.58
C SER A 585 -18.81 6.83 9.31
N ILE A 586 -18.39 5.56 9.16
CA ILE A 586 -19.31 4.42 8.97
C ILE A 586 -20.24 4.32 10.19
N GLY A 587 -19.67 4.38 11.40
CA GLY A 587 -20.41 4.28 12.63
C GLY A 587 -21.47 5.37 12.82
N ILE A 588 -21.16 6.62 12.46
CA ILE A 588 -22.13 7.72 12.49
C ILE A 588 -23.29 7.45 11.53
N ILE A 589 -23.00 7.08 10.29
CA ILE A 589 -24.05 6.83 9.27
C ILE A 589 -24.94 5.66 9.68
N THR A 590 -24.35 4.56 10.14
CA THR A 590 -25.11 3.38 10.57
C THR A 590 -25.90 3.63 11.86
N SER A 591 -25.35 4.40 12.82
CA SER A 591 -26.05 4.77 14.05
C SER A 591 -27.27 5.65 13.80
N MET A 592 -27.16 6.63 12.89
CA MET A 592 -28.30 7.43 12.47
C MET A 592 -29.39 6.57 11.82
N PHE A 593 -29.00 5.66 10.93
CA PHE A 593 -29.94 4.74 10.31
C PHE A 593 -30.66 3.86 11.35
N THR A 594 -29.90 3.25 12.26
CA THR A 594 -30.45 2.32 13.26
C THR A 594 -31.29 3.05 14.31
N ALA A 595 -30.87 4.21 14.80
CA ALA A 595 -31.62 4.98 15.78
C ALA A 595 -32.92 5.59 15.19
N ILE A 596 -32.89 6.09 13.96
CA ILE A 596 -34.05 6.80 13.37
C ILE A 596 -35.00 5.81 12.70
N MET A 597 -34.49 4.83 11.94
CA MET A 597 -35.32 3.94 11.15
C MET A 597 -35.60 2.61 11.85
N VAL A 598 -34.54 1.91 12.31
CA VAL A 598 -34.69 0.56 12.87
C VAL A 598 -35.36 0.61 14.23
N SER A 599 -34.92 1.50 15.15
CA SER A 599 -35.53 1.61 16.48
C SER A 599 -37.00 2.07 16.39
N ARG A 600 -37.30 3.00 15.47
CA ARG A 600 -38.71 3.42 15.22
C ARG A 600 -39.59 2.29 14.69
N ALA A 601 -39.03 1.45 13.77
CA ALA A 601 -39.74 0.27 13.27
C ALA A 601 -40.08 -0.72 14.41
N MET A 602 -39.10 -0.98 15.29
CA MET A 602 -39.29 -1.85 16.44
C MET A 602 -40.29 -1.27 17.47
N VAL A 603 -40.16 0.02 17.79
CA VAL A 603 -41.16 0.70 18.68
C VAL A 603 -42.57 0.63 18.09
N ASN A 604 -42.70 0.86 16.79
CA ASN A 604 -43.99 0.76 16.11
C ASN A 604 -44.53 -0.68 16.04
N GLY A 605 -43.64 -1.68 15.91
CA GLY A 605 -43.99 -3.10 15.97
C GLY A 605 -44.57 -3.51 17.34
N VAL A 606 -43.94 -3.01 18.42
CA VAL A 606 -44.37 -3.32 19.81
C VAL A 606 -45.60 -2.52 20.22
N TYR A 607 -45.63 -1.24 19.89
CA TYR A 607 -46.64 -0.29 20.43
C TYR A 607 -47.65 0.18 19.39
N GLY A 608 -47.38 0.09 18.08
CA GLY A 608 -48.21 0.73 17.03
C GLY A 608 -49.59 0.12 16.81
N GLY A 609 -49.81 -1.16 17.15
CA GLY A 609 -51.09 -1.85 16.99
C GLY A 609 -52.01 -1.86 18.24
N ARG A 610 -51.58 -1.32 19.35
CA ARG A 610 -52.28 -1.40 20.65
C ARG A 610 -52.84 -0.04 21.07
N ARG A 611 -54.07 -0.03 21.65
CA ARG A 611 -54.59 1.14 22.37
C ARG A 611 -53.92 1.20 23.74
N LEU A 612 -52.88 2.04 23.83
CA LEU A 612 -52.10 2.18 25.07
C LEU A 612 -52.75 3.29 25.91
N HIS A 613 -53.08 2.97 27.17
CA HIS A 613 -53.51 3.98 28.14
C HIS A 613 -52.32 4.66 28.82
N ASP A 614 -51.21 3.88 29.06
CA ASP A 614 -49.98 4.36 29.66
C ASP A 614 -48.75 3.66 29.08
N ILE A 615 -47.66 4.39 28.85
CA ILE A 615 -46.34 3.87 28.49
C ILE A 615 -45.41 4.14 29.66
N LYS A 616 -44.89 3.08 30.29
CA LYS A 616 -43.89 3.21 31.35
C LYS A 616 -42.48 3.30 30.71
N ILE A 617 -41.91 4.49 30.73
CA ILE A 617 -40.50 4.78 30.37
C ILE A 617 -39.77 5.17 31.67
N TRP A 618 -39.65 4.27 32.62
CA TRP A 618 -39.05 4.60 33.92
C TRP A 618 -38.06 3.54 34.37
N PRO A 619 -37.07 3.89 35.23
CA PRO A 619 -36.27 2.89 35.91
C PRO A 619 -37.15 1.95 36.72
N LEU A 620 -36.71 0.70 36.84
CA LEU A 620 -37.44 -0.41 37.51
C LEU A 620 -37.84 -0.09 38.97
N TRP A 621 -37.26 0.92 39.60
CA TRP A 621 -37.53 1.35 40.99
C TRP A 621 -38.04 2.79 41.14
N GLY A 622 -38.53 3.40 40.08
CA GLY A 622 -39.11 4.73 40.17
C GLY A 622 -40.51 4.69 40.72
N THR A 623 -40.73 5.16 41.94
CA THR A 623 -42.06 5.40 42.51
C THR A 623 -42.78 6.46 41.73
N ASP A 624 -43.95 6.14 41.14
CA ASP A 624 -44.92 7.12 40.65
C ASP A 624 -45.36 8.01 41.81
N ASN A 625 -44.79 9.17 41.97
CA ASN A 625 -45.39 10.22 42.80
C ASN A 625 -46.59 10.81 42.03
N LYS A 626 -47.72 10.05 42.02
CA LYS A 626 -49.06 10.58 41.79
C LYS A 626 -49.59 11.11 43.11
N SER A 627 -49.00 12.16 43.63
CA SER A 627 -49.67 12.89 44.72
C SER A 627 -48.99 14.25 44.89
N ALA A 628 -49.42 15.19 44.11
CA ALA A 628 -49.48 16.60 44.42
C ALA A 628 -50.06 17.33 43.21
N ASP A 629 -51.38 17.40 43.14
CA ASP A 629 -52.12 18.61 42.89
C ASP A 629 -53.60 18.27 42.93
N GLN A 630 -54.13 18.55 44.12
CA GLN A 630 -55.51 19.00 44.27
C GLN A 630 -55.51 20.51 44.29
#